data_5ca0a59945a18484a04c49319eda92aa
#
_entry.id   5ca0a59945a18484a04c49319eda92aa
#
_cell.length_a   1.000
_cell.length_b   1.000
_cell.length_c   1.000
_cell.angle_alpha   90.00
_cell.angle_beta   90.00
_cell.angle_gamma   90.00
#
_symmetry.space_group_name_H-M   'P 1'
#
loop_
_entity.id
_entity.type
_entity.pdbx_description
1 polymer ?
#
loop_
_entity_poly.entity_id
_entity_poly.type
_entity_poly.pdbx_seq_one_letter_code
_entity_poly.pdbx_strand_id
1 'polypeptide(L)'
;MADWKGPRYDAGWLYRRIKWGTWDELGLYDNIESASINRSAFDTLKTSGSLKYFGTAPDEVDALALIYTFRDRNGETVEQRRATVLVESDEPDYTSLDGGGVRQSGSAKIYSLLKVLSDTKLKVPYTVAAGANAIAAANKIITGAGLRTNCQSSGYLLSCDHTFAPDNSLLDVVNYLLDAAGYGSADTDAYGAVILRPYVEPTARELAWTFANDETSTLMPGISSENDWRNTPNIIVLTYETDDETYVAQARNIDPESRASLPSRSWRENSTVEQVSELDGDTQDERLENLKALARKKLLDGSSEIQYTKVKTLLVPVEINDAAGVLYSGIKRQGAITSIDTSCTPTAETNIKIREFIRRDLLVDVTGQVIAV
;
A
#
# COMPACT_ATOMS: atom_id res chain seq x y z
N MET A 1 20.31 -19.83 -3.38
CA MET A 1 19.18 -19.00 -2.90
C MET A 1 19.35 -18.90 -1.40
N ALA A 2 19.35 -17.68 -0.84
CA ALA A 2 19.58 -17.45 0.59
C ALA A 2 18.58 -18.20 1.46
N ASP A 3 19.06 -18.79 2.56
CA ASP A 3 18.20 -19.50 3.51
C ASP A 3 17.58 -18.55 4.53
N TRP A 4 16.44 -18.00 4.17
CA TRP A 4 15.68 -17.07 5.03
C TRP A 4 14.98 -17.76 6.21
N LYS A 5 14.87 -19.07 6.21
CA LYS A 5 14.25 -19.87 7.27
C LYS A 5 15.25 -20.41 8.29
N GLY A 6 16.52 -20.42 7.95
CA GLY A 6 17.59 -20.89 8.82
C GLY A 6 18.08 -19.85 9.84
N PRO A 7 19.02 -20.25 10.71
CA PRO A 7 19.67 -19.34 11.64
C PRO A 7 20.46 -18.26 10.89
N ARG A 8 20.53 -17.08 11.48
CA ARG A 8 21.21 -15.90 10.94
C ARG A 8 22.34 -15.51 11.87
N TYR A 9 23.55 -15.49 11.34
CA TYR A 9 24.76 -15.12 12.07
C TYR A 9 25.25 -13.75 11.61
N ASP A 10 25.90 -13.01 12.47
CA ASP A 10 26.46 -11.69 12.18
C ASP A 10 25.47 -10.75 11.47
N ALA A 11 24.21 -10.82 11.92
CA ALA A 11 23.14 -10.04 11.32
C ALA A 11 23.23 -8.57 11.72
N GLY A 12 22.93 -7.69 10.77
CA GLY A 12 23.00 -6.24 10.99
C GLY A 12 22.43 -5.44 9.84
N TRP A 13 22.59 -4.13 9.93
CA TRP A 13 22.14 -3.20 8.91
C TRP A 13 23.31 -2.36 8.42
N LEU A 14 23.35 -2.16 7.10
CA LEU A 14 24.24 -1.22 6.42
C LEU A 14 23.43 -0.07 5.87
N TYR A 15 23.96 1.13 6.03
CA TYR A 15 23.36 2.36 5.57
C TYR A 15 24.28 2.98 4.53
N ARG A 16 23.91 2.86 3.22
CA ARG A 16 24.73 3.36 2.11
C ARG A 16 24.20 4.66 1.58
N ARG A 17 25.08 5.63 1.41
CA ARG A 17 24.80 6.87 0.71
C ARG A 17 24.74 6.60 -0.79
N ILE A 18 23.69 7.07 -1.45
CA ILE A 18 23.46 6.92 -2.88
C ILE A 18 23.37 8.32 -3.48
N LYS A 19 24.27 8.61 -4.42
CA LYS A 19 24.32 9.92 -5.07
C LYS A 19 23.07 10.19 -5.89
N TRP A 20 22.42 11.30 -5.62
CA TRP A 20 21.26 11.71 -6.40
C TRP A 20 21.61 11.96 -7.87
N GLY A 21 20.77 11.52 -8.78
CA GLY A 21 20.92 11.70 -10.22
C GLY A 21 21.77 10.62 -10.90
N THR A 22 22.97 10.29 -10.41
CA THR A 22 23.80 9.20 -10.96
C THR A 22 23.46 7.84 -10.37
N TRP A 23 22.95 7.82 -9.15
CA TRP A 23 22.57 6.62 -8.40
C TRP A 23 23.75 5.72 -8.02
N ASP A 24 24.95 6.28 -8.00
CA ASP A 24 26.17 5.61 -7.58
C ASP A 24 26.22 5.47 -6.05
N GLU A 25 26.80 4.39 -5.57
CA GLU A 25 27.09 4.20 -4.15
C GLU A 25 28.33 5.00 -3.74
N LEU A 26 28.20 5.88 -2.75
CA LEU A 26 29.26 6.79 -2.31
C LEU A 26 30.01 6.30 -1.06
N GLY A 27 29.42 5.41 -0.26
CA GLY A 27 30.01 4.92 0.97
C GLY A 27 28.94 4.59 2.02
N LEU A 28 29.41 4.22 3.22
CA LEU A 28 28.58 3.87 4.35
C LEU A 28 28.42 5.06 5.31
N TYR A 29 27.26 5.12 5.97
CA TYR A 29 27.05 5.89 7.18
C TYR A 29 27.24 4.97 8.38
N ASP A 30 28.32 5.16 9.14
CA ASP A 30 28.63 4.35 10.32
C ASP A 30 28.03 4.96 11.61
N ASN A 31 27.40 6.12 11.48
CA ASN A 31 26.88 6.92 12.60
C ASN A 31 25.37 6.82 12.78
N ILE A 32 24.70 5.90 12.11
CA ILE A 32 23.27 5.62 12.33
C ILE A 32 23.16 4.60 13.47
N GLU A 33 22.51 5.02 14.56
CA GLU A 33 22.34 4.23 15.76
C GLU A 33 21.17 3.23 15.66
N SER A 34 20.06 3.70 15.11
CA SER A 34 18.85 2.90 14.90
C SER A 34 18.01 3.45 13.77
N ALA A 35 17.21 2.59 13.15
CA ALA A 35 16.23 3.00 12.17
C ALA A 35 14.98 2.11 12.23
N SER A 36 13.92 2.59 11.62
CA SER A 36 12.70 1.82 11.37
C SER A 36 12.19 2.11 9.97
N ILE A 37 11.65 1.09 9.33
CA ILE A 37 11.03 1.19 8.00
C ILE A 37 9.58 0.75 8.14
N ASN A 38 8.67 1.60 7.73
CA ASN A 38 7.26 1.29 7.56
C ASN A 38 6.93 1.29 6.06
N ARG A 39 6.30 0.23 5.58
CA ARG A 39 5.73 0.16 4.23
C ARG A 39 4.25 -0.12 4.32
N SER A 40 3.45 0.67 3.61
CA SER A 40 1.98 0.58 3.62
C SER A 40 1.42 0.66 2.21
N ALA A 41 0.54 -0.27 1.85
CA ALA A 41 -0.13 -0.29 0.56
C ALA A 41 -1.12 0.87 0.36
N PHE A 42 -1.60 1.45 1.47
CA PHE A 42 -2.63 2.49 1.45
C PHE A 42 -2.10 3.92 1.58
N ASP A 43 -0.85 4.08 2.04
CA ASP A 43 -0.26 5.40 2.20
C ASP A 43 0.12 5.99 0.83
N THR A 44 0.05 7.31 0.72
CA THR A 44 0.47 8.03 -0.49
C THR A 44 1.95 7.82 -0.79
N LEU A 45 2.79 7.97 0.25
CA LEU A 45 4.19 7.57 0.22
C LEU A 45 4.30 6.17 0.80
N LYS A 46 4.41 5.16 -0.05
CA LYS A 46 4.36 3.74 0.35
C LYS A 46 5.45 3.34 1.34
N THR A 47 6.54 4.08 1.44
CA THR A 47 7.62 3.84 2.39
C THR A 47 7.88 5.09 3.20
N SER A 48 7.92 4.94 4.53
CA SER A 48 8.26 5.96 5.50
C SER A 48 9.03 5.33 6.66
N GLY A 49 9.52 6.15 7.59
CA GLY A 49 10.16 5.64 8.79
C GLY A 49 10.92 6.73 9.53
N SER A 50 11.82 6.30 10.38
CA SER A 50 12.68 7.19 11.15
C SER A 50 14.06 6.58 11.35
N LEU A 51 15.04 7.43 11.62
CA LEU A 51 16.37 7.01 12.04
C LEU A 51 16.88 7.93 13.16
N LYS A 52 17.80 7.41 13.95
CA LYS A 52 18.59 8.16 14.93
C LYS A 52 20.05 8.07 14.56
N TYR A 53 20.75 9.17 14.71
CA TYR A 53 22.16 9.28 14.37
C TYR A 53 22.93 10.01 15.45
N PHE A 54 24.24 9.83 15.45
CA PHE A 54 25.19 10.59 16.25
C PHE A 54 26.21 11.28 15.35
N GLY A 55 26.75 12.42 15.78
CA GLY A 55 27.64 13.23 14.94
C GLY A 55 26.88 13.93 13.82
N THR A 56 27.46 13.99 12.63
CA THR A 56 26.89 14.70 11.49
C THR A 56 25.63 14.03 10.97
N ALA A 57 24.59 14.82 10.73
CA ALA A 57 23.37 14.35 10.10
C ALA A 57 23.63 13.70 8.74
N PRO A 58 22.85 12.68 8.35
CA PRO A 58 22.86 12.20 6.98
C PRO A 58 22.55 13.32 5.99
N ASP A 59 23.13 13.24 4.81
CA ASP A 59 22.94 14.24 3.74
C ASP A 59 21.50 14.14 3.20
N GLU A 60 20.82 15.28 3.14
CA GLU A 60 19.44 15.38 2.65
C GLU A 60 19.34 15.48 1.11
N VAL A 61 20.47 15.74 0.45
CA VAL A 61 20.53 15.84 -1.02
C VAL A 61 20.58 14.46 -1.66
N ASP A 62 21.32 13.55 -1.03
CA ASP A 62 21.52 12.18 -1.52
C ASP A 62 20.48 11.23 -0.91
N ALA A 63 20.25 10.10 -1.59
CA ALA A 63 19.40 9.06 -1.06
C ALA A 63 20.17 8.13 -0.11
N LEU A 64 19.43 7.49 0.80
CA LEU A 64 19.94 6.52 1.75
C LEU A 64 19.40 5.13 1.41
N ALA A 65 20.28 4.16 1.21
CA ALA A 65 19.91 2.76 1.07
C ALA A 65 20.03 2.05 2.42
N LEU A 66 18.95 1.36 2.82
CA LEU A 66 18.89 0.51 4.00
C LEU A 66 19.02 -0.94 3.56
N ILE A 67 20.07 -1.62 4.02
CA ILE A 67 20.46 -2.95 3.57
C ILE A 67 20.58 -3.84 4.81
N TYR A 68 19.78 -4.89 4.86
CA TYR A 68 19.93 -5.93 5.88
C TYR A 68 20.96 -6.95 5.44
N THR A 69 21.87 -7.32 6.33
CA THR A 69 22.89 -8.30 6.07
C THR A 69 22.86 -9.40 7.12
N PHE A 70 23.17 -10.61 6.73
CA PHE A 70 23.38 -11.73 7.64
C PHE A 70 24.22 -12.80 6.95
N ARG A 71 24.82 -13.65 7.75
CA ARG A 71 25.45 -14.87 7.24
C ARG A 71 24.51 -16.06 7.50
N ASP A 72 24.23 -16.82 6.47
CA ASP A 72 23.37 -18.01 6.56
C ASP A 72 24.13 -19.19 7.19
N ARG A 73 23.42 -20.31 7.41
CA ARG A 73 24.02 -21.53 7.96
C ARG A 73 25.14 -22.15 7.09
N ASN A 74 25.22 -21.81 5.81
CA ASN A 74 26.25 -22.28 4.89
C ASN A 74 27.50 -21.35 4.92
N GLY A 75 27.45 -20.25 5.70
CA GLY A 75 28.50 -19.25 5.79
C GLY A 75 28.46 -18.22 4.67
N GLU A 76 27.41 -18.23 3.81
CA GLU A 76 27.24 -17.24 2.76
C GLU A 76 26.70 -15.93 3.33
N THR A 77 27.31 -14.82 2.95
CA THR A 77 26.80 -13.48 3.31
C THR A 77 25.67 -13.10 2.37
N VAL A 78 24.53 -12.80 2.97
CA VAL A 78 23.34 -12.32 2.28
C VAL A 78 23.20 -10.82 2.52
N GLU A 79 23.11 -10.04 1.47
CA GLU A 79 22.76 -8.63 1.51
C GLU A 79 21.40 -8.43 0.83
N GLN A 80 20.45 -7.89 1.59
CA GLN A 80 19.10 -7.60 1.09
C GLN A 80 18.80 -6.11 1.25
N ARG A 81 18.82 -5.37 0.16
CA ARG A 81 18.38 -3.97 0.16
C ARG A 81 16.87 -3.93 0.37
N ARG A 82 16.44 -3.19 1.40
CA ARG A 82 15.02 -3.10 1.78
C ARG A 82 14.35 -1.83 1.29
N ALA A 83 15.08 -0.75 1.26
CA ALA A 83 14.58 0.53 0.77
C ALA A 83 15.72 1.44 0.33
N THR A 84 15.39 2.34 -0.58
CA THR A 84 16.16 3.56 -0.87
C THR A 84 15.23 4.73 -0.61
N VAL A 85 15.65 5.63 0.27
CA VAL A 85 14.79 6.67 0.86
C VAL A 85 15.46 8.02 0.82
N LEU A 86 14.67 9.09 0.92
CA LEU A 86 15.13 10.43 1.25
C LEU A 86 15.18 10.58 2.76
N VAL A 87 16.11 11.38 3.23
CA VAL A 87 16.27 11.72 4.64
C VAL A 87 15.86 13.18 4.86
N GLU A 88 15.12 13.44 5.91
CA GLU A 88 14.75 14.78 6.37
C GLU A 88 15.11 14.87 7.85
N SER A 89 16.21 15.56 8.14
CA SER A 89 16.77 15.63 9.48
C SER A 89 16.10 16.72 10.31
N ASP A 90 15.82 16.38 11.57
CA ASP A 90 15.45 17.38 12.57
C ASP A 90 16.70 18.16 13.01
N GLU A 91 16.49 19.29 13.71
CA GLU A 91 17.60 20.01 14.33
C GLU A 91 18.35 19.10 15.32
N PRO A 92 19.70 19.09 15.29
CA PRO A 92 20.46 18.20 16.15
C PRO A 92 20.46 18.65 17.61
N ASP A 93 20.44 17.68 18.50
CA ASP A 93 20.66 17.87 19.94
C ASP A 93 22.15 17.88 20.27
N TYR A 94 22.52 18.75 21.18
CA TYR A 94 23.91 18.85 21.66
C TYR A 94 23.96 18.51 23.15
N THR A 95 24.70 17.46 23.49
CA THR A 95 24.91 17.04 24.87
C THR A 95 26.35 17.28 25.30
N SER A 96 26.55 17.99 26.41
CA SER A 96 27.86 18.19 27.01
C SER A 96 28.37 16.88 27.61
N LEU A 97 29.62 16.55 27.33
CA LEU A 97 30.31 15.37 27.91
C LEU A 97 31.16 15.79 29.09
N ASP A 98 31.29 14.88 30.08
CA ASP A 98 32.25 15.02 31.16
C ASP A 98 33.67 15.11 30.58
N GLY A 99 34.36 16.24 30.84
CA GLY A 99 35.68 16.51 30.26
C GLY A 99 35.68 17.55 29.14
N GLY A 100 34.58 18.22 28.87
CA GLY A 100 34.53 19.41 27.98
C GLY A 100 34.26 19.13 26.50
N GLY A 101 33.88 17.93 26.13
CA GLY A 101 33.43 17.59 24.77
C GLY A 101 31.90 17.83 24.59
N VAL A 102 31.49 17.93 23.34
CA VAL A 102 30.08 17.98 22.96
C VAL A 102 29.74 16.81 22.05
N ARG A 103 28.76 16.02 22.42
CA ARG A 103 28.17 14.99 21.55
C ARG A 103 26.97 15.58 20.81
N GLN A 104 27.02 15.50 19.51
CA GLN A 104 25.87 15.79 18.65
C GLN A 104 25.11 14.48 18.39
N SER A 105 23.79 14.54 18.47
CA SER A 105 22.89 13.44 18.10
C SER A 105 21.61 14.03 17.53
N GLY A 106 20.85 13.25 16.80
CA GLY A 106 19.58 13.72 16.26
C GLY A 106 18.72 12.60 15.73
N SER A 107 17.53 12.99 15.32
CA SER A 107 16.60 12.13 14.61
C SER A 107 16.37 12.66 13.20
N ALA A 108 15.95 11.77 12.32
CA ALA A 108 15.52 12.14 11.00
C ALA A 108 14.34 11.25 10.58
N LYS A 109 13.45 11.80 9.78
CA LYS A 109 12.41 11.05 9.08
C LYS A 109 12.95 10.55 7.76
N ILE A 110 12.47 9.40 7.34
CA ILE A 110 12.80 8.84 6.03
C ILE A 110 11.53 8.63 5.22
N TYR A 111 11.62 8.89 3.92
CA TYR A 111 10.49 8.82 3.01
C TYR A 111 10.87 8.14 1.70
N SER A 112 9.90 7.50 1.06
CA SER A 112 10.02 7.05 -0.33
C SER A 112 10.50 8.18 -1.24
N LEU A 113 11.24 7.84 -2.30
CA LEU A 113 11.63 8.79 -3.35
C LEU A 113 10.42 9.43 -4.07
N LEU A 114 9.22 8.85 -3.92
CA LEU A 114 7.97 9.45 -4.40
C LEU A 114 7.68 10.82 -3.75
N LYS A 115 8.33 11.13 -2.62
CA LYS A 115 8.21 12.44 -1.96
C LYS A 115 8.58 13.58 -2.93
N VAL A 116 9.54 13.40 -3.81
CA VAL A 116 9.91 14.39 -4.84
C VAL A 116 8.72 14.74 -5.74
N LEU A 117 7.94 13.71 -6.15
CA LEU A 117 6.73 13.92 -6.96
C LEU A 117 5.59 14.51 -6.14
N SER A 118 5.45 14.11 -4.88
CA SER A 118 4.43 14.60 -3.97
C SER A 118 4.62 16.09 -3.62
N ASP A 119 5.87 16.50 -3.38
CA ASP A 119 6.19 17.88 -2.99
C ASP A 119 6.21 18.84 -4.20
N THR A 120 6.42 18.31 -5.40
CA THR A 120 6.44 19.13 -6.63
C THR A 120 5.01 19.38 -7.11
N LYS A 121 4.56 20.64 -6.95
CA LYS A 121 3.23 21.07 -7.39
C LYS A 121 3.24 21.66 -8.80
N LEU A 122 2.15 21.45 -9.53
CA LEU A 122 1.90 22.13 -10.81
C LEU A 122 1.77 23.63 -10.58
N LYS A 123 2.51 24.44 -11.34
CA LYS A 123 2.44 25.91 -11.27
C LYS A 123 1.44 26.50 -12.25
N VAL A 124 1.09 25.73 -13.28
CA VAL A 124 0.14 26.06 -14.33
C VAL A 124 -0.71 24.84 -14.65
N PRO A 125 -1.90 25.00 -15.24
CA PRO A 125 -2.68 23.84 -15.69
C PRO A 125 -1.85 22.94 -16.61
N TYR A 126 -1.91 21.63 -16.39
CA TYR A 126 -1.20 20.63 -17.19
C TYR A 126 -2.21 19.71 -17.87
N THR A 127 -2.20 19.67 -19.21
CA THR A 127 -3.12 18.84 -19.98
C THR A 127 -2.39 17.68 -20.63
N VAL A 128 -2.93 16.48 -20.45
CA VAL A 128 -2.57 15.28 -21.22
C VAL A 128 -3.67 15.07 -22.25
N ALA A 129 -3.30 15.15 -23.53
CA ALA A 129 -4.25 15.13 -24.63
C ALA A 129 -4.88 13.73 -24.83
N ALA A 130 -6.08 13.71 -25.39
CA ALA A 130 -6.70 12.50 -25.92
C ALA A 130 -5.77 11.79 -26.90
N GLY A 131 -5.77 10.45 -26.90
CA GLY A 131 -4.88 9.63 -27.72
C GLY A 131 -3.45 9.52 -27.18
N ALA A 132 -3.07 10.25 -26.14
CA ALA A 132 -1.77 10.06 -25.49
C ALA A 132 -1.73 8.73 -24.74
N ASN A 133 -0.59 8.05 -24.76
CA ASN A 133 -0.37 6.85 -23.97
C ASN A 133 -0.18 7.24 -22.49
N ALA A 134 -1.09 6.81 -21.61
CA ALA A 134 -1.10 7.20 -20.21
C ALA A 134 0.19 6.80 -19.48
N ILE A 135 0.69 5.58 -19.71
CA ILE A 135 1.90 5.07 -19.04
C ILE A 135 3.16 5.78 -19.54
N ALA A 136 3.23 6.08 -20.84
CA ALA A 136 4.34 6.86 -21.39
C ALA A 136 4.36 8.29 -20.83
N ALA A 137 3.18 8.92 -20.66
CA ALA A 137 3.05 10.24 -20.04
C ALA A 137 3.47 10.21 -18.55
N ALA A 138 3.01 9.22 -17.76
CA ALA A 138 3.44 9.02 -16.37
C ALA A 138 4.96 8.82 -16.27
N ASN A 139 5.53 7.94 -17.11
CA ASN A 139 6.97 7.69 -17.15
C ASN A 139 7.78 8.96 -17.46
N LYS A 140 7.29 9.79 -18.39
CA LYS A 140 7.93 11.07 -18.74
C LYS A 140 7.94 12.06 -17.57
N ILE A 141 6.85 12.12 -16.80
CA ILE A 141 6.76 12.97 -15.59
C ILE A 141 7.79 12.52 -14.55
N ILE A 142 7.83 11.21 -14.26
CA ILE A 142 8.72 10.64 -13.26
C ILE A 142 10.19 10.85 -13.63
N THR A 143 10.56 10.54 -14.86
CA THR A 143 11.95 10.72 -15.35
C THR A 143 12.33 12.20 -15.45
N GLY A 144 11.37 13.07 -15.78
CA GLY A 144 11.54 14.52 -15.77
C GLY A 144 11.82 15.09 -14.36
N ALA A 145 11.35 14.42 -13.31
CA ALA A 145 11.67 14.74 -11.92
C ALA A 145 13.01 14.13 -11.42
N GLY A 146 13.79 13.50 -12.31
CA GLY A 146 15.09 12.90 -11.98
C GLY A 146 15.02 11.50 -11.35
N LEU A 147 13.84 10.88 -11.32
CA LEU A 147 13.65 9.53 -10.78
C LEU A 147 13.82 8.47 -11.87
N ARG A 148 14.26 7.27 -11.45
CA ARG A 148 14.32 6.10 -12.33
C ARG A 148 12.99 5.38 -12.31
N THR A 149 12.68 4.66 -13.39
CA THR A 149 11.47 3.87 -13.51
C THR A 149 11.78 2.41 -13.84
N ASN A 150 10.97 1.51 -13.30
CA ASN A 150 10.85 0.12 -13.70
C ASN A 150 9.45 -0.03 -14.32
N CYS A 151 9.37 0.22 -15.62
CA CYS A 151 8.11 0.42 -16.31
C CYS A 151 7.79 -0.77 -17.22
N GLN A 152 6.63 -1.37 -17.00
CA GLN A 152 5.99 -2.25 -17.98
C GLN A 152 5.13 -1.38 -18.90
N SER A 153 5.35 -1.44 -20.20
CA SER A 153 4.61 -0.63 -21.18
C SER A 153 3.14 -1.09 -21.30
N SER A 154 2.26 -0.14 -21.63
CA SER A 154 0.86 -0.39 -21.95
C SER A 154 0.51 0.22 -23.31
N GLY A 155 -0.46 -0.39 -23.98
CA GLY A 155 -1.08 0.20 -25.18
C GLY A 155 -2.26 1.12 -24.89
N TYR A 156 -2.58 1.39 -23.62
CA TYR A 156 -3.74 2.20 -23.25
C TYR A 156 -3.57 3.66 -23.65
N LEU A 157 -4.53 4.17 -24.42
CA LEU A 157 -4.60 5.56 -24.86
C LEU A 157 -5.76 6.26 -24.15
N LEU A 158 -5.54 7.49 -23.70
CA LEU A 158 -6.59 8.30 -23.06
C LEU A 158 -7.72 8.57 -24.07
N SER A 159 -8.96 8.43 -23.61
CA SER A 159 -10.15 8.66 -24.46
C SER A 159 -10.49 10.14 -24.66
N CYS A 160 -10.09 10.99 -23.72
CA CYS A 160 -10.35 12.44 -23.75
C CYS A 160 -9.16 13.21 -23.17
N ASP A 161 -9.18 14.53 -23.34
CA ASP A 161 -8.21 15.43 -22.72
C ASP A 161 -8.42 15.46 -21.20
N HIS A 162 -7.32 15.32 -20.46
CA HIS A 162 -7.33 15.47 -19.00
C HIS A 162 -6.49 16.66 -18.58
N THR A 163 -7.14 17.66 -17.97
CA THR A 163 -6.47 18.86 -17.49
C THR A 163 -6.42 18.86 -15.97
N PHE A 164 -5.22 18.89 -15.45
CA PHE A 164 -4.95 18.98 -14.01
C PHE A 164 -4.80 20.45 -13.60
N ALA A 165 -5.48 20.84 -12.53
CA ALA A 165 -5.41 22.20 -12.00
C ALA A 165 -4.02 22.48 -11.41
N PRO A 166 -3.61 23.75 -11.33
CA PRO A 166 -2.50 24.16 -10.50
C PRO A 166 -2.69 23.65 -9.07
N ASP A 167 -1.60 23.42 -8.36
CA ASP A 167 -1.58 22.87 -6.99
C ASP A 167 -1.76 21.35 -6.86
N ASN A 168 -2.17 20.62 -7.90
CA ASN A 168 -2.02 19.17 -7.93
C ASN A 168 -0.52 18.80 -7.88
N SER A 169 -0.16 17.76 -7.14
CA SER A 169 1.20 17.25 -7.15
C SER A 169 1.48 16.45 -8.43
N LEU A 170 2.75 16.34 -8.81
CA LEU A 170 3.13 15.44 -9.89
C LEU A 170 2.74 13.99 -9.58
N LEU A 171 2.73 13.59 -8.29
CA LEU A 171 2.31 12.26 -7.86
C LEU A 171 0.82 12.03 -8.10
N ASP A 172 -0.03 13.04 -7.88
CA ASP A 172 -1.47 12.96 -8.17
C ASP A 172 -1.70 12.73 -9.67
N VAL A 173 -0.99 13.47 -10.53
CA VAL A 173 -1.06 13.30 -11.98
C VAL A 173 -0.61 11.90 -12.40
N VAL A 174 0.52 11.42 -11.85
CA VAL A 174 1.04 10.08 -12.13
C VAL A 174 0.04 9.02 -11.72
N ASN A 175 -0.48 9.08 -10.48
CA ASN A 175 -1.43 8.09 -9.98
C ASN A 175 -2.74 8.08 -10.77
N TYR A 176 -3.23 9.24 -11.21
CA TYR A 176 -4.39 9.33 -12.10
C TYR A 176 -4.15 8.60 -13.44
N LEU A 177 -2.99 8.82 -14.04
CA LEU A 177 -2.64 8.18 -15.32
C LEU A 177 -2.45 6.66 -15.18
N LEU A 178 -1.91 6.22 -14.04
CA LEU A 178 -1.77 4.81 -13.70
C LEU A 178 -3.15 4.15 -13.51
N ASP A 179 -4.03 4.77 -12.75
CA ASP A 179 -5.39 4.27 -12.49
C ASP A 179 -6.20 4.16 -13.78
N ALA A 180 -6.16 5.19 -14.64
CA ALA A 180 -6.81 5.18 -15.94
C ALA A 180 -6.36 4.01 -16.83
N ALA A 181 -5.10 3.58 -16.71
CA ALA A 181 -4.54 2.45 -17.47
C ALA A 181 -4.71 1.10 -16.76
N GLY A 182 -5.37 1.03 -15.59
CA GLY A 182 -5.53 -0.18 -14.80
C GLY A 182 -4.23 -0.64 -14.11
N TYR A 183 -3.34 0.29 -13.81
CA TYR A 183 -2.10 0.04 -13.05
C TYR A 183 -2.31 0.26 -11.56
N GLY A 184 -1.46 -0.36 -10.74
CA GLY A 184 -1.37 -0.03 -9.33
C GLY A 184 -0.83 1.39 -9.12
N SER A 185 -1.17 2.02 -7.98
CA SER A 185 -0.58 3.31 -7.60
C SER A 185 0.94 3.23 -7.54
N ALA A 186 1.62 4.33 -7.83
CA ALA A 186 3.06 4.43 -7.83
C ALA A 186 3.68 3.92 -6.52
N ASP A 187 4.72 3.11 -6.62
CA ASP A 187 5.55 2.63 -5.51
C ASP A 187 7.00 2.63 -5.96
N THR A 188 7.93 2.41 -5.04
CA THR A 188 9.36 2.29 -5.34
C THR A 188 9.87 0.90 -5.00
N ASP A 189 10.72 0.35 -5.85
CA ASP A 189 11.46 -0.86 -5.50
C ASP A 189 12.54 -0.57 -4.45
N ALA A 190 13.20 -1.63 -3.97
CA ALA A 190 14.26 -1.50 -2.99
C ALA A 190 15.43 -0.61 -3.45
N TYR A 191 15.63 -0.45 -4.75
CA TYR A 191 16.68 0.38 -5.35
C TYR A 191 16.22 1.81 -5.65
N GLY A 192 14.96 2.15 -5.33
CA GLY A 192 14.39 3.47 -5.50
C GLY A 192 13.88 3.76 -6.92
N ALA A 193 13.80 2.77 -7.81
CA ALA A 193 13.11 2.96 -9.08
C ALA A 193 11.58 2.92 -8.89
N VAL A 194 10.87 3.85 -9.50
CA VAL A 194 9.41 3.87 -9.46
C VAL A 194 8.85 2.73 -10.31
N ILE A 195 8.02 1.90 -9.70
CA ILE A 195 7.42 0.73 -10.34
C ILE A 195 6.13 1.14 -11.04
N LEU A 196 6.04 0.87 -12.33
CA LEU A 196 4.83 1.05 -13.14
C LEU A 196 4.41 -0.30 -13.72
N ARG A 197 3.46 -0.98 -13.07
CA ARG A 197 2.98 -2.32 -13.47
C ARG A 197 1.47 -2.39 -13.43
N PRO A 198 0.85 -3.18 -14.33
CA PRO A 198 -0.59 -3.47 -14.26
C PRO A 198 -0.97 -4.00 -12.89
N TYR A 199 -2.13 -3.57 -12.42
CA TYR A 199 -2.69 -4.15 -11.18
C TYR A 199 -3.05 -5.60 -11.43
N VAL A 200 -2.55 -6.48 -10.57
CA VAL A 200 -2.92 -7.89 -10.55
C VAL A 200 -3.61 -8.16 -9.24
N GLU A 201 -4.82 -8.70 -9.31
CA GLU A 201 -5.58 -9.08 -8.12
C GLU A 201 -4.75 -10.02 -7.23
N PRO A 202 -4.60 -9.76 -5.92
CA PRO A 202 -3.79 -10.60 -5.05
C PRO A 202 -4.22 -12.08 -5.02
N THR A 203 -5.50 -12.36 -5.23
CA THR A 203 -6.04 -13.73 -5.32
C THR A 203 -5.51 -14.51 -6.53
N ALA A 204 -5.08 -13.82 -7.58
CA ALA A 204 -4.51 -14.42 -8.79
C ALA A 204 -2.98 -14.62 -8.70
N ARG A 205 -2.35 -14.22 -7.59
CA ARG A 205 -0.91 -14.35 -7.39
C ARG A 205 -0.56 -15.65 -6.66
N GLU A 206 0.59 -16.19 -6.94
CA GLU A 206 1.18 -17.25 -6.12
C GLU A 206 1.58 -16.70 -4.75
N LEU A 207 1.54 -17.54 -3.72
CA LEU A 207 1.97 -17.16 -2.38
C LEU A 207 3.48 -16.90 -2.38
N ALA A 208 3.86 -15.64 -2.12
CA ALA A 208 5.26 -15.27 -1.97
C ALA A 208 5.88 -15.86 -0.70
N TRP A 209 5.06 -16.00 0.36
CA TRP A 209 5.51 -16.55 1.64
C TRP A 209 4.36 -17.20 2.42
N THR A 210 4.69 -18.26 3.19
CA THR A 210 3.77 -18.84 4.16
C THR A 210 4.38 -18.74 5.56
N PHE A 211 3.70 -18.02 6.44
CA PHE A 211 4.04 -17.91 7.86
C PHE A 211 3.45 -19.11 8.60
N ALA A 212 4.29 -20.07 8.98
CA ALA A 212 3.88 -21.28 9.66
C ALA A 212 4.55 -21.36 11.03
N ASN A 213 3.87 -21.90 12.03
CA ASN A 213 4.47 -22.21 13.34
C ASN A 213 5.02 -23.64 13.36
N ASP A 214 6.00 -23.89 12.54
CA ASP A 214 6.74 -25.15 12.46
C ASP A 214 8.20 -24.96 12.89
N GLU A 215 8.99 -26.03 12.83
CA GLU A 215 10.40 -26.03 13.27
C GLU A 215 11.30 -25.09 12.42
N THR A 216 10.85 -24.70 11.23
CA THR A 216 11.56 -23.80 10.31
C THR A 216 10.98 -22.38 10.35
N SER A 217 10.17 -22.08 11.36
CA SER A 217 9.41 -20.84 11.43
C SER A 217 10.29 -19.64 11.77
N THR A 218 10.10 -18.56 11.04
CA THR A 218 10.56 -17.22 11.44
C THR A 218 9.49 -16.48 12.24
N LEU A 219 8.29 -17.08 12.39
CA LEU A 219 7.14 -16.49 13.07
C LEU A 219 7.37 -16.48 14.57
N MET A 220 7.20 -15.31 15.19
CA MET A 220 7.19 -15.19 16.65
C MET A 220 5.88 -15.71 17.21
N PRO A 221 5.86 -16.18 18.49
CA PRO A 221 4.66 -16.70 19.11
C PRO A 221 3.51 -15.69 19.11
N GLY A 222 2.34 -16.16 18.67
CA GLY A 222 1.10 -15.39 18.65
C GLY A 222 0.81 -14.73 17.30
N ILE A 223 -0.46 -14.83 16.92
CA ILE A 223 -1.06 -14.05 15.83
C ILE A 223 -2.22 -13.26 16.42
N SER A 224 -2.50 -12.10 15.87
CA SER A 224 -3.70 -11.35 16.21
C SER A 224 -4.56 -11.13 14.97
N SER A 225 -5.88 -11.15 15.18
CA SER A 225 -6.83 -10.82 14.13
C SER A 225 -7.52 -9.52 14.46
N GLU A 226 -7.64 -8.66 13.48
CA GLU A 226 -8.38 -7.42 13.55
C GLU A 226 -9.52 -7.52 12.56
N ASN A 227 -10.74 -7.32 13.03
CA ASN A 227 -11.92 -7.44 12.20
C ASN A 227 -12.87 -6.30 12.55
N ASP A 228 -13.24 -5.51 11.56
CA ASP A 228 -14.17 -4.39 11.71
C ASP A 228 -15.58 -4.73 11.21
N TRP A 229 -16.00 -5.98 11.36
CA TRP A 229 -17.32 -6.42 10.92
C TRP A 229 -18.48 -5.60 11.49
N ARG A 230 -18.27 -4.89 12.62
CA ARG A 230 -19.32 -4.08 13.25
C ARG A 230 -19.66 -2.83 12.43
N ASN A 231 -18.66 -2.23 11.78
CA ASN A 231 -18.82 -1.04 10.95
C ASN A 231 -19.10 -1.38 9.48
N THR A 232 -18.96 -2.66 9.11
CA THR A 232 -19.25 -3.14 7.76
C THR A 232 -20.75 -3.02 7.49
N PRO A 233 -21.20 -2.29 6.45
CA PRO A 233 -22.62 -2.18 6.11
C PRO A 233 -23.17 -3.55 5.66
N ASN A 234 -24.39 -3.84 6.05
CA ASN A 234 -25.13 -5.01 5.57
C ASN A 234 -26.32 -4.67 4.68
N ILE A 235 -26.56 -3.38 4.51
CA ILE A 235 -27.56 -2.84 3.59
C ILE A 235 -26.94 -1.64 2.86
N ILE A 236 -27.08 -1.62 1.55
CA ILE A 236 -26.82 -0.43 0.72
C ILE A 236 -28.14 -0.01 0.09
N VAL A 237 -28.48 1.25 0.26
CA VAL A 237 -29.63 1.88 -0.39
C VAL A 237 -29.11 2.95 -1.34
N LEU A 238 -29.47 2.85 -2.61
CA LEU A 238 -29.16 3.86 -3.61
C LEU A 238 -30.43 4.55 -4.05
N THR A 239 -30.38 5.86 -4.19
CA THR A 239 -31.45 6.68 -4.76
C THR A 239 -30.94 7.39 -6.01
N TYR A 240 -31.78 7.47 -7.02
CA TYR A 240 -31.54 8.27 -8.22
C TYR A 240 -32.82 9.05 -8.53
N GLU A 241 -32.70 10.36 -8.68
CA GLU A 241 -33.83 11.27 -8.87
C GLU A 241 -33.80 11.86 -10.28
N THR A 242 -34.98 11.91 -10.89
CA THR A 242 -35.30 12.67 -12.10
C THR A 242 -36.38 13.69 -11.78
N ASP A 243 -36.73 14.53 -12.73
CA ASP A 243 -37.78 15.56 -12.52
C ASP A 243 -39.13 14.98 -12.16
N ASP A 244 -39.42 13.75 -12.60
CA ASP A 244 -40.76 13.11 -12.44
C ASP A 244 -40.76 11.89 -11.53
N GLU A 245 -39.57 11.30 -11.23
CA GLU A 245 -39.48 9.98 -10.58
C GLU A 245 -38.27 9.87 -9.69
N THR A 246 -38.46 9.14 -8.59
CA THR A 246 -37.35 8.72 -7.71
C THR A 246 -37.19 7.20 -7.76
N TYR A 247 -36.04 6.74 -8.17
CA TYR A 247 -35.64 5.33 -8.19
C TYR A 247 -34.98 4.99 -6.86
N VAL A 248 -35.35 3.88 -6.26
CA VAL A 248 -34.72 3.38 -5.02
C VAL A 248 -34.35 1.93 -5.24
N ALA A 249 -33.09 1.59 -5.00
CA ALA A 249 -32.63 0.20 -4.98
C ALA A 249 -31.96 -0.11 -3.64
N GLN A 250 -32.25 -1.29 -3.10
CA GLN A 250 -31.71 -1.78 -1.86
C GLN A 250 -31.04 -3.14 -2.10
N ALA A 251 -29.80 -3.28 -1.68
CA ALA A 251 -29.10 -4.55 -1.62
C ALA A 251 -28.83 -4.93 -0.15
N ARG A 252 -29.08 -6.19 0.22
CA ARG A 252 -29.01 -6.72 1.59
C ARG A 252 -28.11 -7.94 1.63
N ASN A 253 -27.17 -7.97 2.57
CA ASN A 253 -26.34 -9.14 2.84
C ASN A 253 -27.14 -10.12 3.70
N ILE A 254 -27.56 -11.23 3.11
CA ILE A 254 -28.32 -12.29 3.78
C ILE A 254 -27.53 -13.60 3.89
N ASP A 255 -26.22 -13.59 3.64
CA ASP A 255 -25.35 -14.75 3.71
C ASP A 255 -25.15 -15.21 5.16
N PRO A 256 -25.61 -16.42 5.55
CA PRO A 256 -25.49 -16.91 6.92
C PRO A 256 -24.01 -17.17 7.34
N GLU A 257 -23.11 -17.30 6.39
CA GLU A 257 -21.68 -17.48 6.67
C GLU A 257 -20.92 -16.14 6.83
N SER A 258 -21.53 -15.02 6.45
CA SER A 258 -20.96 -13.70 6.67
C SER A 258 -21.33 -13.18 8.06
N ARG A 259 -20.34 -12.80 8.87
CA ARG A 259 -20.57 -12.19 10.20
C ARG A 259 -21.21 -10.81 10.11
N ALA A 260 -21.04 -10.11 9.01
CA ALA A 260 -21.63 -8.81 8.76
C ALA A 260 -23.09 -8.89 8.34
N SER A 261 -23.59 -10.05 7.93
CA SER A 261 -24.92 -10.24 7.38
C SER A 261 -26.06 -9.96 8.38
N LEU A 262 -27.24 -9.72 7.85
CA LEU A 262 -28.46 -9.53 8.64
C LEU A 262 -28.77 -10.74 9.54
N PRO A 263 -28.75 -12.01 9.05
CA PRO A 263 -28.99 -13.18 9.90
C PRO A 263 -27.95 -13.28 11.04
N SER A 264 -26.68 -13.11 10.75
CA SER A 264 -25.61 -13.23 11.74
C SER A 264 -25.63 -12.13 12.80
N ARG A 265 -26.21 -10.97 12.47
CA ARG A 265 -26.43 -9.84 13.41
C ARG A 265 -27.82 -9.84 14.06
N SER A 266 -28.54 -10.94 14.02
CA SER A 266 -29.92 -11.00 14.53
C SER A 266 -30.79 -9.91 13.91
N TRP A 267 -30.69 -9.71 12.61
CA TRP A 267 -31.42 -8.71 11.79
C TRP A 267 -31.14 -7.24 12.17
N ARG A 268 -30.03 -6.95 12.85
CA ARG A 268 -29.62 -5.57 13.09
C ARG A 268 -29.05 -4.97 11.82
N GLU A 269 -29.64 -3.87 11.39
CA GLU A 269 -29.26 -3.16 10.20
C GLU A 269 -28.07 -2.22 10.46
N ASN A 270 -27.15 -2.20 9.52
CA ASN A 270 -26.13 -1.17 9.36
C ASN A 270 -26.20 -0.74 7.89
N SER A 271 -26.95 0.32 7.63
CA SER A 271 -27.27 0.77 6.29
C SER A 271 -26.43 1.98 5.88
N THR A 272 -26.00 1.98 4.62
CA THR A 272 -25.46 3.16 3.94
C THR A 272 -26.45 3.59 2.88
N VAL A 273 -26.80 4.89 2.88
CA VAL A 273 -27.70 5.49 1.90
C VAL A 273 -26.90 6.48 1.06
N GLU A 274 -26.94 6.33 -0.25
CA GLU A 274 -26.19 7.20 -1.17
C GLU A 274 -27.11 7.63 -2.33
N GLN A 275 -26.95 8.89 -2.77
CA GLN A 275 -27.59 9.40 -3.97
C GLN A 275 -26.63 9.25 -5.16
N VAL A 276 -27.14 8.71 -6.25
CA VAL A 276 -26.43 8.55 -7.52
C VAL A 276 -26.75 9.76 -8.40
N SER A 277 -25.73 10.43 -8.90
CA SER A 277 -25.89 11.64 -9.74
C SER A 277 -26.12 11.32 -11.21
N GLU A 278 -25.60 10.20 -11.69
CA GLU A 278 -25.75 9.75 -13.08
C GLU A 278 -26.05 8.26 -13.12
N LEU A 279 -27.01 7.88 -13.94
CA LEU A 279 -27.44 6.49 -14.11
C LEU A 279 -27.76 6.23 -15.57
N ASP A 280 -27.13 5.20 -16.15
CA ASP A 280 -27.40 4.78 -17.54
C ASP A 280 -28.78 4.11 -17.64
N GLY A 281 -29.40 4.24 -18.81
CA GLY A 281 -30.67 3.59 -19.17
C GLY A 281 -31.65 4.54 -19.84
N ASP A 282 -32.22 4.10 -20.96
CA ASP A 282 -33.18 4.87 -21.73
C ASP A 282 -34.62 4.69 -21.20
N THR A 283 -34.91 3.55 -20.60
CA THR A 283 -36.21 3.19 -20.04
C THR A 283 -36.21 3.13 -18.51
N GLN A 284 -37.40 3.25 -17.92
CA GLN A 284 -37.58 3.13 -16.46
C GLN A 284 -37.10 1.79 -15.92
N ASP A 285 -37.37 0.68 -16.62
CA ASP A 285 -36.93 -0.65 -16.22
C ASP A 285 -35.42 -0.80 -16.31
N GLU A 286 -34.77 -0.28 -17.35
CA GLU A 286 -33.30 -0.32 -17.48
C GLU A 286 -32.60 0.49 -16.38
N ARG A 287 -33.09 1.68 -16.07
CA ARG A 287 -32.57 2.49 -14.96
C ARG A 287 -32.68 1.77 -13.64
N LEU A 288 -33.82 1.15 -13.35
CA LEU A 288 -34.06 0.40 -12.13
C LEU A 288 -33.11 -0.81 -12.01
N GLU A 289 -32.93 -1.58 -13.11
CA GLU A 289 -32.01 -2.73 -13.11
C GLU A 289 -30.54 -2.29 -12.97
N ASN A 290 -30.14 -1.21 -13.62
CA ASN A 290 -28.81 -0.65 -13.46
C ASN A 290 -28.56 -0.14 -12.04
N LEU A 291 -29.55 0.49 -11.40
CA LEU A 291 -29.45 0.92 -10.01
C LEU A 291 -29.33 -0.27 -9.04
N LYS A 292 -30.11 -1.34 -9.29
CA LYS A 292 -30.00 -2.61 -8.52
C LYS A 292 -28.63 -3.27 -8.68
N ALA A 293 -28.10 -3.32 -9.91
CA ALA A 293 -26.78 -3.87 -10.18
C ALA A 293 -25.69 -3.07 -9.46
N LEU A 294 -25.80 -1.74 -9.46
CA LEU A 294 -24.89 -0.85 -8.76
C LEU A 294 -24.99 -1.02 -7.24
N ALA A 295 -26.22 -1.13 -6.68
CA ALA A 295 -26.42 -1.38 -5.26
C ALA A 295 -25.81 -2.72 -4.82
N ARG A 296 -26.00 -3.78 -5.63
CA ARG A 296 -25.36 -5.08 -5.40
C ARG A 296 -23.83 -4.98 -5.41
N LYS A 297 -23.26 -4.31 -6.42
CA LYS A 297 -21.82 -4.12 -6.53
C LYS A 297 -21.27 -3.38 -5.31
N LYS A 298 -21.88 -2.25 -4.93
CA LYS A 298 -21.46 -1.47 -3.76
C LYS A 298 -21.58 -2.26 -2.46
N LEU A 299 -22.61 -3.09 -2.31
CA LEU A 299 -22.73 -3.96 -1.15
C LEU A 299 -21.61 -5.01 -1.13
N LEU A 300 -21.33 -5.68 -2.25
CA LEU A 300 -20.25 -6.66 -2.35
C LEU A 300 -18.88 -6.02 -2.04
N ASP A 301 -18.65 -4.82 -2.50
CA ASP A 301 -17.41 -4.08 -2.25
C ASP A 301 -17.32 -3.57 -0.79
N GLY A 302 -18.42 -3.12 -0.21
CA GLY A 302 -18.48 -2.54 1.14
C GLY A 302 -18.73 -3.55 2.26
N SER A 303 -19.49 -4.63 2.01
CA SER A 303 -19.81 -5.66 3.03
C SER A 303 -18.82 -6.83 3.03
N SER A 304 -17.83 -6.81 2.16
CA SER A 304 -16.71 -7.72 2.29
C SER A 304 -16.00 -7.45 3.61
N GLU A 305 -16.13 -8.39 4.53
CA GLU A 305 -15.47 -8.31 5.83
C GLU A 305 -13.97 -8.12 5.63
N ILE A 306 -13.48 -6.92 5.95
CA ILE A 306 -12.05 -6.68 5.92
C ILE A 306 -11.46 -7.30 7.19
N GLN A 307 -10.96 -8.50 7.04
CA GLN A 307 -10.26 -9.19 8.10
C GLN A 307 -8.77 -9.05 7.89
N TYR A 308 -8.09 -8.58 8.94
CA TYR A 308 -6.64 -8.51 8.97
C TYR A 308 -6.08 -9.56 9.91
N THR A 309 -5.04 -10.24 9.46
CA THR A 309 -4.18 -11.05 10.32
C THR A 309 -2.85 -10.34 10.50
N LYS A 310 -2.47 -10.11 11.76
CA LYS A 310 -1.17 -9.52 12.10
C LYS A 310 -0.26 -10.64 12.56
N VAL A 311 0.94 -10.69 12.00
CA VAL A 311 2.00 -11.61 12.37
C VAL A 311 3.25 -10.82 12.75
N LYS A 312 3.95 -11.28 13.79
CA LYS A 312 5.28 -10.79 14.14
C LYS A 312 6.30 -11.86 13.73
N THR A 313 7.31 -11.46 12.99
CA THR A 313 8.30 -12.37 12.42
C THR A 313 9.69 -11.73 12.36
N LEU A 314 10.70 -12.52 12.09
CA LEU A 314 11.97 -11.99 11.61
C LEU A 314 11.77 -11.51 10.16
N LEU A 315 12.62 -10.59 9.71
CA LEU A 315 12.55 -10.10 8.33
C LEU A 315 12.57 -11.25 7.32
N VAL A 316 11.64 -11.23 6.39
CA VAL A 316 11.53 -12.18 5.27
C VAL A 316 11.45 -11.42 3.94
N PRO A 317 11.75 -12.05 2.80
CA PRO A 317 11.82 -11.39 1.50
C PRO A 317 10.42 -11.23 0.88
N VAL A 318 9.55 -10.46 1.55
CA VAL A 318 8.21 -10.14 1.07
C VAL A 318 8.04 -8.63 0.90
N GLU A 319 7.09 -8.26 0.04
CA GLU A 319 6.77 -6.87 -0.29
C GLU A 319 5.28 -6.58 -0.05
N ILE A 320 4.90 -5.31 0.01
CA ILE A 320 3.48 -4.93 0.05
C ILE A 320 2.77 -5.42 -1.22
N ASN A 321 1.51 -5.77 -1.08
CA ASN A 321 0.66 -6.41 -2.10
C ASN A 321 1.07 -7.84 -2.51
N ASP A 322 2.11 -8.44 -1.92
CA ASP A 322 2.36 -9.87 -2.10
C ASP A 322 1.24 -10.69 -1.47
N ALA A 323 0.93 -11.83 -2.10
CA ALA A 323 0.04 -12.83 -1.52
C ALA A 323 0.80 -13.64 -0.45
N ALA A 324 0.23 -13.76 0.73
CA ALA A 324 0.83 -14.49 1.84
C ALA A 324 -0.16 -15.44 2.51
N GLY A 325 0.35 -16.58 2.99
CA GLY A 325 -0.38 -17.55 3.79
C GLY A 325 0.02 -17.51 5.26
N VAL A 326 -0.91 -17.82 6.16
CA VAL A 326 -0.67 -18.01 7.59
C VAL A 326 -1.19 -19.39 7.99
N LEU A 327 -0.31 -20.21 8.58
CA LEU A 327 -0.62 -21.54 9.13
C LEU A 327 -0.21 -21.55 10.61
N TYR A 328 -1.16 -21.37 11.50
CA TYR A 328 -0.88 -21.26 12.93
C TYR A 328 -1.85 -22.11 13.74
N SER A 329 -1.37 -23.17 14.36
CA SER A 329 -2.16 -24.03 15.26
C SER A 329 -3.54 -24.44 14.70
N GLY A 330 -3.58 -24.85 13.43
CA GLY A 330 -4.81 -25.25 12.73
C GLY A 330 -5.56 -24.09 12.06
N ILE A 331 -5.19 -22.84 12.32
CA ILE A 331 -5.73 -21.68 11.61
C ILE A 331 -5.02 -21.58 10.26
N LYS A 332 -5.81 -21.55 9.17
CA LYS A 332 -5.32 -21.33 7.79
C LYS A 332 -5.94 -20.05 7.26
N ARG A 333 -5.11 -19.12 6.83
CA ARG A 333 -5.55 -17.85 6.25
C ARG A 333 -4.67 -17.49 5.06
N GLN A 334 -5.21 -16.76 4.11
CA GLN A 334 -4.49 -16.24 2.96
C GLN A 334 -4.96 -14.81 2.68
N GLY A 335 -4.04 -13.98 2.25
CA GLY A 335 -4.37 -12.59 1.98
C GLY A 335 -3.24 -11.84 1.31
N ALA A 336 -3.45 -10.55 1.10
CA ALA A 336 -2.45 -9.62 0.59
C ALA A 336 -1.76 -8.90 1.75
N ILE A 337 -0.45 -8.75 1.67
CA ILE A 337 0.32 -7.95 2.63
C ILE A 337 0.01 -6.48 2.40
N THR A 338 -0.51 -5.82 3.44
CA THR A 338 -0.88 -4.40 3.37
C THR A 338 0.05 -3.48 4.15
N SER A 339 0.76 -4.00 5.15
CA SER A 339 1.76 -3.23 5.90
C SER A 339 2.91 -4.13 6.33
N ILE A 340 4.11 -3.57 6.31
CA ILE A 340 5.35 -4.19 6.77
C ILE A 340 6.10 -3.16 7.61
N ASP A 341 6.16 -3.37 8.93
CA ASP A 341 6.88 -2.50 9.86
C ASP A 341 8.12 -3.23 10.37
N THR A 342 9.30 -2.78 10.00
CA THR A 342 10.56 -3.42 10.33
C THR A 342 11.41 -2.52 11.23
N SER A 343 11.85 -3.07 12.37
CA SER A 343 12.88 -2.45 13.19
C SER A 343 14.26 -2.80 12.63
N CYS A 344 15.08 -1.80 12.35
CA CYS A 344 16.42 -2.01 11.83
C CYS A 344 17.41 -2.36 12.95
N THR A 345 17.12 -3.43 13.66
CA THR A 345 17.97 -4.08 14.66
C THR A 345 18.61 -5.34 14.08
N PRO A 346 19.63 -5.94 14.70
CA PRO A 346 20.20 -7.19 14.21
C PRO A 346 19.17 -8.32 14.04
N THR A 347 18.17 -8.38 14.91
CA THR A 347 17.06 -9.36 14.81
C THR A 347 16.09 -9.03 13.69
N ALA A 348 16.04 -7.77 13.23
CA ALA A 348 15.15 -7.28 12.20
C ALA A 348 13.69 -7.71 12.41
N GLU A 349 13.20 -7.47 13.66
CA GLU A 349 11.80 -7.78 13.99
C GLU A 349 10.86 -7.04 13.06
N THR A 350 9.93 -7.78 12.50
CA THR A 350 9.01 -7.28 11.47
C THR A 350 7.58 -7.62 11.84
N ASN A 351 6.71 -6.60 11.87
CA ASN A 351 5.27 -6.77 11.99
C ASN A 351 4.66 -6.69 10.60
N ILE A 352 3.89 -7.70 10.23
CA ILE A 352 3.24 -7.77 8.92
C ILE A 352 1.73 -7.82 9.13
N LYS A 353 1.01 -6.95 8.42
CA LYS A 353 -0.45 -6.93 8.38
C LYS A 353 -0.90 -7.50 7.05
N ILE A 354 -1.67 -8.57 7.10
CA ILE A 354 -2.20 -9.30 5.95
C ILE A 354 -3.69 -9.06 5.91
N ARG A 355 -4.19 -8.46 4.83
CA ARG A 355 -5.62 -8.35 4.55
C ARG A 355 -6.07 -9.64 3.90
N GLU A 356 -6.95 -10.37 4.56
CA GLU A 356 -7.48 -11.63 4.03
C GLU A 356 -8.22 -11.40 2.71
N PHE A 357 -8.17 -12.41 1.84
CA PHE A 357 -8.90 -12.34 0.58
C PHE A 357 -10.40 -12.30 0.84
N ILE A 358 -11.04 -11.38 0.18
CA ILE A 358 -12.45 -11.12 0.32
C ILE A 358 -13.25 -12.21 -0.41
N ARG A 359 -14.25 -12.77 0.25
CA ARG A 359 -15.27 -13.57 -0.42
C ARG A 359 -16.17 -12.64 -1.24
N ARG A 360 -16.27 -12.88 -2.55
CA ARG A 360 -17.17 -12.15 -3.46
C ARG A 360 -18.45 -12.91 -3.80
N ASP A 361 -18.61 -14.12 -3.26
CA ASP A 361 -19.74 -15.02 -3.45
C ASP A 361 -20.83 -14.87 -2.37
N LEU A 362 -20.96 -13.68 -1.79
CA LEU A 362 -21.97 -13.41 -0.78
C LEU A 362 -23.40 -13.57 -1.34
N LEU A 363 -24.27 -14.18 -0.53
CA LEU A 363 -25.69 -14.23 -0.84
C LEU A 363 -26.32 -12.86 -0.58
N VAL A 364 -26.74 -12.20 -1.67
CA VAL A 364 -27.30 -10.83 -1.64
C VAL A 364 -28.73 -10.85 -2.16
N ASP A 365 -29.63 -10.32 -1.37
CA ASP A 365 -31.00 -10.00 -1.77
C ASP A 365 -31.06 -8.57 -2.29
N VAL A 366 -31.62 -8.35 -3.48
CA VAL A 366 -31.70 -7.03 -4.11
C VAL A 366 -33.18 -6.73 -4.47
N THR A 367 -33.66 -5.60 -3.95
CA THR A 367 -35.00 -5.09 -4.25
C THR A 367 -34.89 -3.67 -4.82
N GLY A 368 -35.91 -3.23 -5.52
CA GLY A 368 -35.98 -1.87 -6.02
C GLY A 368 -37.42 -1.46 -6.38
N GLN A 369 -37.67 -0.16 -6.33
CA GLN A 369 -38.93 0.45 -6.66
C GLN A 369 -38.76 1.82 -7.30
N VAL A 370 -39.79 2.24 -8.03
CA VAL A 370 -39.87 3.60 -8.57
C VAL A 370 -41.04 4.28 -7.86
N ILE A 371 -40.82 5.51 -7.42
CA ILE A 371 -41.77 6.35 -6.71
C ILE A 371 -42.03 7.57 -7.60
N ALA A 372 -43.27 7.80 -8.00
CA ALA A 372 -43.66 9.04 -8.68
C ALA A 372 -43.54 10.21 -7.68
N VAL A 373 -42.96 11.33 -8.12
CA VAL A 373 -42.79 12.54 -7.31
C VAL A 373 -44.06 13.39 -7.38
#